data_6a2fdb12004695a66a920e46597e36fb
#
_entry.id   6a2fdb12004695a66a920e46597e36fb
#
_cell.length_a   1.000
_cell.length_b   1.000
_cell.length_c   1.000
_cell.angle_alpha   90.00
_cell.angle_beta   90.00
_cell.angle_gamma   90.00
#
_symmetry.space_group_name_H-M   'P 1'
#
loop_
_entity.id
_entity.type
_entity.pdbx_description
1 polymer ?
#
loop_
_entity_poly.entity_id
_entity_poly.type
_entity_poly.pdbx_seq_one_letter_code
_entity_poly.pdbx_strand_id
1 'polypeptide(L)'
;MRKLTAWLLNEVMQQEALNQIQAQPYERTGKRRARRNGTRKRSLKTIHGDVILDKPQFREFPFKTQVFQSYSRVEMSLKIAIAESYLQGISTRKVEEVVSKFGLENISASEVSRIAKELDEKVKEFLDRPIEEPIPYLFVDASYFKVRTDGRYVNKALLIVTGIHEDGYREILGATVADSEDEAFWESFYEGLKARGLKGVKLLTSDRHK
;
A
#
# COMPACT_ATOMS: atom_id res chain seq x y z
N MET A 1 -10.98 -24.93 -8.00
CA MET A 1 -10.87 -23.45 -7.93
C MET A 1 -9.83 -22.88 -8.87
N ARG A 2 -8.51 -23.25 -8.83
CA ARG A 2 -7.45 -22.69 -9.71
C ARG A 2 -7.77 -22.67 -11.20
N LYS A 3 -8.32 -23.80 -11.75
CA LYS A 3 -8.68 -23.89 -13.18
C LYS A 3 -9.83 -22.94 -13.55
N LEU A 4 -10.81 -22.78 -12.66
CA LEU A 4 -11.93 -21.87 -12.87
C LEU A 4 -11.45 -20.40 -12.84
N THR A 5 -10.61 -20.06 -11.88
CA THR A 5 -10.00 -18.73 -11.79
C THR A 5 -9.17 -18.42 -13.03
N ALA A 6 -8.33 -19.36 -13.49
CA ALA A 6 -7.54 -19.21 -14.72
C ALA A 6 -8.43 -18.96 -15.94
N TRP A 7 -9.50 -19.75 -16.09
CA TRP A 7 -10.43 -19.63 -17.20
C TRP A 7 -11.12 -18.26 -17.17
N LEU A 8 -11.67 -17.87 -16.00
CA LEU A 8 -12.37 -16.59 -15.85
C LEU A 8 -11.46 -15.40 -16.16
N LEU A 9 -10.25 -15.37 -15.59
CA LEU A 9 -9.30 -14.27 -15.80
C LEU A 9 -8.79 -14.21 -17.24
N ASN A 10 -8.60 -15.34 -17.90
CA ASN A 10 -8.28 -15.38 -19.33
C ASN A 10 -9.44 -14.82 -20.17
N GLU A 11 -10.69 -15.16 -19.84
CA GLU A 11 -11.86 -14.64 -20.54
C GLU A 11 -11.99 -13.12 -20.37
N VAL A 12 -11.81 -12.60 -19.14
CA VAL A 12 -11.76 -11.15 -18.89
C VAL A 12 -10.72 -10.48 -19.78
N MET A 13 -9.48 -11.02 -19.82
CA MET A 13 -8.42 -10.45 -20.67
C MET A 13 -8.75 -10.53 -22.16
N GLN A 14 -9.47 -11.56 -22.62
CA GLN A 14 -9.90 -11.63 -24.02
C GLN A 14 -10.94 -10.55 -24.35
N GLN A 15 -11.89 -10.28 -23.45
CA GLN A 15 -12.87 -9.22 -23.62
C GLN A 15 -12.21 -7.82 -23.58
N GLU A 16 -11.28 -7.59 -22.64
CA GLU A 16 -10.47 -6.37 -22.60
C GLU A 16 -9.67 -6.18 -23.90
N ALA A 17 -9.13 -7.27 -24.47
CA ALA A 17 -8.38 -7.23 -25.72
C ALA A 17 -9.28 -6.86 -26.90
N LEU A 18 -10.50 -7.39 -26.99
CA LEU A 18 -11.48 -7.01 -28.01
C LEU A 18 -11.84 -5.53 -27.95
N ASN A 19 -12.10 -5.04 -26.71
CA ASN A 19 -12.42 -3.63 -26.48
C ASN A 19 -11.27 -2.69 -26.87
N GLN A 20 -10.02 -3.06 -26.58
CA GLN A 20 -8.86 -2.24 -26.93
C GLN A 20 -8.55 -2.25 -28.44
N ILE A 21 -8.77 -3.39 -29.13
CA ILE A 21 -8.57 -3.52 -30.57
C ILE A 21 -9.72 -2.85 -31.34
N GLN A 22 -10.92 -2.77 -30.76
CA GLN A 22 -12.16 -2.30 -31.43
C GLN A 22 -12.50 -3.11 -32.68
N ALA A 23 -12.26 -4.41 -32.69
CA ALA A 23 -12.64 -5.33 -33.75
C ALA A 23 -12.68 -6.78 -33.24
N GLN A 24 -13.58 -7.58 -33.80
CA GLN A 24 -13.66 -9.01 -33.56
C GLN A 24 -12.48 -9.76 -34.22
N PRO A 25 -12.21 -11.01 -33.82
CA PRO A 25 -11.26 -11.87 -34.52
C PRO A 25 -11.63 -11.96 -36.01
N TYR A 26 -10.63 -11.79 -36.89
CA TYR A 26 -10.77 -11.84 -38.36
C TYR A 26 -11.65 -10.74 -39.01
N GLU A 27 -12.28 -9.87 -38.22
CA GLU A 27 -13.04 -8.74 -38.75
C GLU A 27 -12.13 -7.72 -39.42
N ARG A 28 -12.48 -7.31 -40.66
CA ARG A 28 -11.78 -6.25 -41.43
C ARG A 28 -12.59 -4.96 -41.33
N THR A 29 -12.23 -4.11 -40.36
CA THR A 29 -12.88 -2.81 -40.16
C THR A 29 -11.83 -1.71 -40.08
N GLY A 30 -12.18 -0.51 -40.58
CA GLY A 30 -11.31 0.70 -40.45
C GLY A 30 -11.19 1.19 -38.99
N LYS A 31 -12.00 0.68 -38.06
CA LYS A 31 -11.95 1.02 -36.61
C LYS A 31 -10.90 0.20 -35.86
N ARG A 32 -10.35 -0.85 -36.47
CA ARG A 32 -9.34 -1.71 -35.83
C ARG A 32 -8.10 -0.92 -35.44
N ARG A 33 -7.76 -0.92 -34.15
CA ARG A 33 -6.62 -0.15 -33.59
C ARG A 33 -5.32 -0.93 -33.53
N ALA A 34 -5.40 -2.28 -33.48
CA ALA A 34 -4.21 -3.12 -33.35
C ALA A 34 -4.41 -4.52 -33.92
N ARG A 35 -3.30 -5.16 -34.26
CA ARG A 35 -3.25 -6.58 -34.64
C ARG A 35 -2.80 -7.44 -33.46
N ARG A 36 -3.48 -8.56 -33.27
CA ARG A 36 -3.07 -9.57 -32.26
C ARG A 36 -1.70 -10.15 -32.64
N ASN A 37 -0.86 -10.34 -31.63
CA ASN A 37 0.47 -10.94 -31.74
C ASN A 37 0.63 -12.15 -30.81
N GLY A 38 -0.41 -12.98 -30.75
CA GLY A 38 -0.45 -14.14 -29.89
C GLY A 38 -0.67 -13.81 -28.42
N THR A 39 -0.24 -14.72 -27.54
CA THR A 39 -0.32 -14.59 -26.08
C THR A 39 1.04 -14.87 -25.45
N ARG A 40 1.25 -14.33 -24.25
CA ARG A 40 2.42 -14.62 -23.42
C ARG A 40 1.96 -15.19 -22.09
N LYS A 41 2.50 -16.36 -21.71
CA LYS A 41 2.23 -16.93 -20.39
C LYS A 41 2.79 -16.06 -19.28
N ARG A 42 1.95 -15.79 -18.28
CA ARG A 42 2.29 -15.00 -17.08
C ARG A 42 1.65 -15.63 -15.86
N SER A 43 2.44 -15.86 -14.80
CA SER A 43 1.92 -16.32 -13.53
C SER A 43 1.31 -15.17 -12.73
N LEU A 44 0.20 -15.44 -12.07
CA LEU A 44 -0.43 -14.56 -11.07
C LEU A 44 -0.57 -15.35 -9.77
N LYS A 45 -0.06 -14.80 -8.68
CA LYS A 45 -0.19 -15.35 -7.33
C LYS A 45 -1.53 -14.88 -6.77
N THR A 46 -2.43 -15.82 -6.51
CA THR A 46 -3.78 -15.55 -6.00
C THR A 46 -3.97 -16.23 -4.64
N ILE A 47 -5.02 -15.86 -3.92
CA ILE A 47 -5.42 -16.56 -2.67
C ILE A 47 -5.70 -18.07 -2.86
N HIS A 48 -5.88 -18.51 -4.11
CA HIS A 48 -6.09 -19.92 -4.46
C HIS A 48 -4.82 -20.63 -4.96
N GLY A 49 -3.66 -19.97 -4.88
CA GLY A 49 -2.36 -20.44 -5.37
C GLY A 49 -1.96 -19.78 -6.70
N ASP A 50 -0.84 -20.24 -7.26
CA ASP A 50 -0.32 -19.73 -8.52
C ASP A 50 -1.18 -20.16 -9.70
N VAL A 51 -1.54 -19.19 -10.53
CA VAL A 51 -2.35 -19.36 -11.75
C VAL A 51 -1.53 -18.90 -12.94
N ILE A 52 -1.46 -19.73 -13.98
CA ILE A 52 -0.81 -19.36 -15.26
C ILE A 52 -1.89 -18.82 -16.19
N LEU A 53 -1.68 -17.61 -16.69
CA LEU A 53 -2.60 -16.89 -17.57
C LEU A 53 -1.93 -16.62 -18.92
N ASP A 54 -2.75 -16.61 -19.98
CA ASP A 54 -2.33 -16.31 -21.35
C ASP A 54 -2.62 -14.85 -21.69
N LYS A 55 -1.69 -13.96 -21.31
CA LYS A 55 -1.83 -12.53 -21.53
C LYS A 55 -1.77 -12.19 -23.01
N PRO A 56 -2.81 -11.57 -23.61
CA PRO A 56 -2.80 -11.11 -25.00
C PRO A 56 -1.64 -10.16 -25.29
N GLN A 57 -1.14 -10.21 -26.54
CA GLN A 57 -0.14 -9.28 -27.05
C GLN A 57 -0.64 -8.62 -28.34
N PHE A 58 -0.29 -7.35 -28.52
CA PHE A 58 -0.57 -6.57 -29.72
C PHE A 58 0.74 -6.15 -30.38
N ARG A 59 0.71 -5.80 -31.66
CA ARG A 59 1.89 -5.34 -32.40
C ARG A 59 2.12 -3.85 -32.22
N GLU A 60 1.05 -3.04 -32.23
CA GLU A 60 1.13 -1.59 -32.33
C GLU A 60 1.29 -0.91 -30.97
N PHE A 61 0.73 -1.51 -29.90
CA PHE A 61 0.85 -0.98 -28.55
C PHE A 61 0.77 -2.11 -27.50
N PRO A 62 1.25 -1.88 -26.26
CA PRO A 62 1.17 -2.89 -25.21
C PRO A 62 -0.28 -3.10 -24.74
N PHE A 63 -0.70 -4.37 -24.62
CA PHE A 63 -1.98 -4.73 -24.00
C PHE A 63 -1.99 -4.34 -22.52
N LYS A 64 -2.98 -3.53 -22.11
CA LYS A 64 -3.24 -3.14 -20.73
C LYS A 64 -4.41 -3.97 -20.19
N THR A 65 -4.35 -4.43 -18.95
CA THR A 65 -5.40 -5.23 -18.32
C THR A 65 -5.51 -4.88 -16.84
N GLN A 66 -6.71 -4.98 -16.31
CA GLN A 66 -6.99 -4.83 -14.88
C GLN A 66 -6.58 -6.08 -14.09
N VAL A 67 -6.45 -7.25 -14.76
CA VAL A 67 -6.06 -8.52 -14.14
C VAL A 67 -4.63 -8.45 -13.54
N PHE A 68 -3.74 -7.68 -14.17
CA PHE A 68 -2.39 -7.47 -13.67
C PHE A 68 -2.15 -6.00 -13.39
N GLN A 69 -1.81 -5.67 -12.16
CA GLN A 69 -1.20 -4.37 -11.89
C GLN A 69 0.17 -4.27 -12.59
N SER A 70 0.54 -3.06 -13.01
CA SER A 70 1.84 -2.82 -13.62
C SER A 70 2.95 -3.32 -12.70
N TYR A 71 3.81 -4.20 -13.25
CA TYR A 71 4.95 -4.81 -12.56
C TYR A 71 4.62 -5.73 -11.37
N SER A 72 3.35 -6.03 -11.08
CA SER A 72 2.95 -6.97 -10.02
C SER A 72 2.54 -8.34 -10.59
N ARG A 73 2.91 -9.41 -9.86
CA ARG A 73 2.45 -10.79 -10.09
C ARG A 73 1.58 -11.29 -8.94
N VAL A 74 1.26 -10.43 -7.99
CA VAL A 74 0.49 -10.74 -6.79
C VAL A 74 -0.87 -10.10 -6.92
N GLU A 75 -1.92 -10.85 -6.66
CA GLU A 75 -3.29 -10.37 -6.61
C GLU A 75 -3.46 -9.32 -5.51
N MET A 76 -4.31 -8.32 -5.73
CA MET A 76 -4.50 -7.21 -4.78
C MET A 76 -5.02 -7.70 -3.42
N SER A 77 -5.97 -8.63 -3.41
CA SER A 77 -6.50 -9.20 -2.16
C SER A 77 -5.41 -9.87 -1.32
N LEU A 78 -4.47 -10.57 -1.97
CA LEU A 78 -3.33 -11.17 -1.30
C LEU A 78 -2.34 -10.11 -0.80
N LYS A 79 -2.09 -9.05 -1.56
CA LYS A 79 -1.28 -7.92 -1.08
C LYS A 79 -1.86 -7.28 0.17
N ILE A 80 -3.19 -7.06 0.18
CA ILE A 80 -3.89 -6.49 1.33
C ILE A 80 -3.75 -7.42 2.55
N ALA A 81 -3.94 -8.72 2.38
CA ALA A 81 -3.80 -9.69 3.47
C ALA A 81 -2.36 -9.74 4.04
N ILE A 82 -1.35 -9.63 3.18
CA ILE A 82 0.06 -9.56 3.59
C ILE A 82 0.34 -8.24 4.34
N ALA A 83 -0.13 -7.11 3.81
CA ALA A 83 0.03 -5.80 4.46
C ALA A 83 -0.67 -5.77 5.82
N GLU A 84 -1.91 -6.29 5.91
CA GLU A 84 -2.66 -6.42 7.15
C GLU A 84 -1.91 -7.28 8.19
N SER A 85 -1.38 -8.43 7.76
CA SER A 85 -0.57 -9.29 8.63
C SER A 85 0.67 -8.56 9.17
N TYR A 86 1.32 -7.74 8.34
CA TYR A 86 2.45 -6.93 8.75
C TYR A 86 2.05 -5.85 9.75
N LEU A 87 0.93 -5.15 9.52
CA LEU A 87 0.36 -4.17 10.47
C LEU A 87 0.00 -4.79 11.82
N GLN A 88 -0.43 -6.05 11.84
CA GLN A 88 -0.68 -6.81 13.07
C GLN A 88 0.62 -7.24 13.79
N GLY A 89 1.78 -6.80 13.33
CA GLY A 89 3.08 -7.09 13.93
C GLY A 89 3.64 -8.48 13.61
N ILE A 90 3.09 -9.17 12.62
CA ILE A 90 3.63 -10.45 12.18
C ILE A 90 4.91 -10.21 11.36
N SER A 91 6.02 -10.84 11.76
CA SER A 91 7.28 -10.68 11.02
C SER A 91 7.18 -11.19 9.58
N THR A 92 7.92 -10.58 8.66
CA THR A 92 7.93 -10.94 7.23
C THR A 92 8.19 -12.43 6.98
N ARG A 93 9.03 -13.08 7.79
CA ARG A 93 9.29 -14.53 7.73
C ARG A 93 8.09 -15.35 8.16
N LYS A 94 7.37 -14.93 9.20
CA LYS A 94 6.14 -15.61 9.63
C LYS A 94 5.01 -15.43 8.62
N VAL A 95 4.91 -14.28 7.98
CA VAL A 95 3.96 -14.04 6.89
C VAL A 95 4.26 -14.99 5.72
N GLU A 96 5.53 -15.14 5.32
CA GLU A 96 5.96 -16.11 4.31
C GLU A 96 5.53 -17.54 4.69
N GLU A 97 5.77 -17.97 5.92
CA GLU A 97 5.38 -19.30 6.43
C GLU A 97 3.85 -19.50 6.40
N VAL A 98 3.07 -18.52 6.82
CA VAL A 98 1.61 -18.59 6.80
C VAL A 98 1.09 -18.69 5.37
N VAL A 99 1.59 -17.83 4.48
CA VAL A 99 1.17 -17.77 3.08
C VAL A 99 1.56 -19.05 2.34
N SER A 100 2.70 -19.66 2.67
CA SER A 100 3.12 -20.95 2.09
C SER A 100 2.16 -22.10 2.45
N LYS A 101 1.60 -22.10 3.67
CA LYS A 101 0.58 -23.07 4.09
C LYS A 101 -0.72 -22.98 3.30
N PHE A 102 -1.00 -21.84 2.68
CA PHE A 102 -2.11 -21.67 1.74
C PHE A 102 -1.77 -22.08 0.30
N GLY A 103 -0.62 -22.73 0.08
CA GLY A 103 -0.19 -23.23 -1.23
C GLY A 103 0.42 -22.15 -2.13
N LEU A 104 0.93 -21.08 -1.55
CA LEU A 104 1.63 -19.98 -2.20
C LEU A 104 3.14 -20.07 -1.94
N GLU A 105 3.75 -21.16 -2.43
CA GLU A 105 5.15 -21.52 -2.15
C GLU A 105 6.19 -20.49 -2.66
N ASN A 106 5.76 -19.48 -3.42
CA ASN A 106 6.66 -18.56 -4.13
C ASN A 106 6.59 -17.11 -3.62
N ILE A 107 6.00 -16.83 -2.45
CA ILE A 107 6.08 -15.50 -1.85
C ILE A 107 7.23 -15.50 -0.86
N SER A 108 8.32 -14.84 -1.23
CA SER A 108 9.51 -14.72 -0.38
C SER A 108 9.38 -13.60 0.65
N ALA A 109 10.16 -13.67 1.74
CA ALA A 109 10.24 -12.59 2.73
C ALA A 109 10.63 -11.24 2.09
N SER A 110 11.43 -11.25 1.02
CA SER A 110 11.76 -10.04 0.26
C SER A 110 10.56 -9.46 -0.50
N GLU A 111 9.63 -10.29 -0.98
CA GLU A 111 8.40 -9.81 -1.62
C GLU A 111 7.42 -9.26 -0.58
N VAL A 112 7.33 -9.88 0.60
CA VAL A 112 6.57 -9.35 1.75
C VAL A 112 7.13 -8.00 2.17
N SER A 113 8.47 -7.86 2.30
CA SER A 113 9.12 -6.59 2.61
C SER A 113 8.87 -5.51 1.56
N ARG A 114 8.78 -5.88 0.28
CA ARG A 114 8.46 -4.93 -0.79
C ARG A 114 7.01 -4.43 -0.68
N ILE A 115 6.08 -5.31 -0.33
CA ILE A 115 4.67 -4.93 -0.11
C ILE A 115 4.57 -4.01 1.12
N ALA A 116 5.33 -4.28 2.18
CA ALA A 116 5.39 -3.42 3.36
C ALA A 116 5.92 -2.01 3.01
N LYS A 117 6.96 -1.90 2.17
CA LYS A 117 7.46 -0.60 1.70
C LYS A 117 6.43 0.20 0.90
N GLU A 118 5.59 -0.45 0.09
CA GLU A 118 4.50 0.23 -0.61
C GLU A 118 3.50 0.86 0.39
N LEU A 119 3.36 0.26 1.59
CA LEU A 119 2.57 0.81 2.69
C LEU A 119 3.27 2.00 3.36
N ASP A 120 4.58 1.86 3.63
CA ASP A 120 5.38 2.94 4.23
C ASP A 120 5.33 4.22 3.38
N GLU A 121 5.39 4.09 2.04
CA GLU A 121 5.24 5.22 1.12
C GLU A 121 3.87 5.91 1.27
N LYS A 122 2.78 5.14 1.37
CA LYS A 122 1.43 5.71 1.59
C LYS A 122 1.29 6.37 2.95
N VAL A 123 1.88 5.77 4.00
CA VAL A 123 1.91 6.39 5.34
C VAL A 123 2.67 7.70 5.29
N LYS A 124 3.80 7.75 4.60
CA LYS A 124 4.58 8.97 4.41
C LYS A 124 3.78 10.04 3.67
N GLU A 125 3.15 9.71 2.53
CA GLU A 125 2.27 10.62 1.79
C GLU A 125 1.14 11.18 2.68
N PHE A 126 0.53 10.32 3.50
CA PHE A 126 -0.51 10.73 4.45
C PHE A 126 0.04 11.69 5.52
N LEU A 127 1.22 11.42 6.08
CA LEU A 127 1.83 12.24 7.12
C LEU A 127 2.39 13.56 6.55
N ASP A 128 2.82 13.58 5.29
CA ASP A 128 3.38 14.77 4.63
C ASP A 128 2.30 15.65 3.95
N ARG A 129 1.02 15.24 3.98
CA ARG A 129 -0.06 15.99 3.33
C ARG A 129 -0.20 17.41 3.90
N PRO A 130 -0.61 18.41 3.09
CA PRO A 130 -0.87 19.77 3.58
C PRO A 130 -2.02 19.77 4.59
N ILE A 131 -1.95 20.68 5.56
CA ILE A 131 -3.01 20.97 6.54
C ILE A 131 -3.72 22.24 6.05
N GLU A 132 -4.88 22.07 5.43
CA GLU A 132 -5.54 23.20 4.73
C GLU A 132 -6.39 24.03 5.66
N GLU A 133 -7.07 23.40 6.62
CA GLU A 133 -8.00 24.04 7.54
C GLU A 133 -7.36 24.47 8.87
N PRO A 134 -7.89 25.50 9.54
CA PRO A 134 -7.45 25.86 10.88
C PRO A 134 -7.77 24.76 11.89
N ILE A 135 -6.81 24.44 12.76
CA ILE A 135 -6.95 23.42 13.80
C ILE A 135 -6.90 24.10 15.18
N PRO A 136 -8.05 24.38 15.80
CA PRO A 136 -8.09 25.09 17.10
C PRO A 136 -7.60 24.25 18.29
N TYR A 137 -7.72 22.92 18.24
CA TYR A 137 -7.34 22.09 19.36
C TYR A 137 -6.39 20.98 18.91
N LEU A 138 -5.29 20.81 19.66
CA LEU A 138 -4.32 19.75 19.45
C LEU A 138 -4.27 18.81 20.67
N PHE A 139 -4.24 17.52 20.40
CA PHE A 139 -3.93 16.49 21.38
C PHE A 139 -2.62 15.82 20.97
N VAL A 140 -1.71 15.74 21.90
CA VAL A 140 -0.39 15.15 21.72
C VAL A 140 -0.26 14.00 22.71
N ASP A 141 0.00 12.82 22.17
CA ASP A 141 0.19 11.59 22.95
C ASP A 141 1.51 10.94 22.61
N ALA A 142 2.17 10.37 23.60
CA ALA A 142 3.43 9.65 23.48
C ALA A 142 3.31 8.24 24.07
N SER A 143 3.54 7.25 23.23
CA SER A 143 3.51 5.84 23.63
C SER A 143 4.86 5.19 23.46
N TYR A 144 5.36 4.48 24.49
CA TYR A 144 6.66 3.85 24.48
C TYR A 144 6.61 2.39 24.04
N PHE A 145 7.44 2.04 23.08
CA PHE A 145 7.57 0.68 22.56
C PHE A 145 9.01 0.19 22.62
N LYS A 146 9.19 -1.09 22.92
CA LYS A 146 10.49 -1.76 22.81
C LYS A 146 10.73 -2.15 21.34
N VAL A 147 11.69 -1.51 20.70
CA VAL A 147 12.07 -1.76 19.31
C VAL A 147 13.44 -2.43 19.30
N ARG A 148 13.61 -3.42 18.43
CA ARG A 148 14.91 -4.06 18.22
C ARG A 148 15.71 -3.27 17.19
N THR A 149 16.78 -2.62 17.64
CA THR A 149 17.71 -1.86 16.81
C THR A 149 19.12 -2.41 17.03
N ASP A 150 19.82 -2.75 15.98
CA ASP A 150 21.20 -3.28 16.00
C ASP A 150 21.41 -4.44 16.98
N GLY A 151 20.43 -5.36 17.01
CA GLY A 151 20.49 -6.55 17.87
C GLY A 151 20.13 -6.31 19.35
N ARG A 152 19.84 -5.08 19.76
CA ARG A 152 19.44 -4.71 21.14
C ARG A 152 17.99 -4.22 21.16
N TYR A 153 17.34 -4.37 22.32
CA TYR A 153 16.04 -3.77 22.56
C TYR A 153 16.24 -2.39 23.18
N VAL A 154 15.75 -1.36 22.48
CA VAL A 154 15.72 0.03 22.95
C VAL A 154 14.29 0.50 23.07
N ASN A 155 14.00 1.34 24.06
CA ASN A 155 12.71 2.01 24.15
C ASN A 155 12.69 3.15 23.14
N LYS A 156 11.63 3.24 22.35
CA LYS A 156 11.37 4.37 21.45
C LYS A 156 9.99 4.92 21.74
N ALA A 157 9.87 6.24 21.67
CA ALA A 157 8.59 6.92 21.80
C ALA A 157 7.94 7.04 20.43
N LEU A 158 6.69 6.60 20.30
CA LEU A 158 5.81 6.94 19.19
C LEU A 158 4.99 8.16 19.62
N LEU A 159 5.21 9.27 18.94
CA LEU A 159 4.52 10.54 19.17
C LEU A 159 3.43 10.70 18.12
N ILE A 160 2.22 11.03 18.58
CA ILE A 160 1.05 11.24 17.69
C ILE A 160 0.45 12.59 18.02
N VAL A 161 0.23 13.39 16.98
CA VAL A 161 -0.52 14.65 17.09
C VAL A 161 -1.86 14.49 16.38
N THR A 162 -2.92 14.66 17.13
CA THR A 162 -4.31 14.67 16.65
C THR A 162 -4.84 16.10 16.69
N GLY A 163 -5.35 16.58 15.57
CA GLY A 163 -6.09 17.84 15.46
C GLY A 163 -7.58 17.63 15.62
N ILE A 164 -8.26 18.63 16.20
CA ILE A 164 -9.72 18.70 16.20
C ILE A 164 -10.11 20.00 15.52
N HIS A 165 -10.92 19.89 14.47
CA HIS A 165 -11.50 21.00 13.73
C HIS A 165 -12.62 21.70 14.51
N GLU A 166 -13.05 22.85 14.04
CA GLU A 166 -14.15 23.60 14.70
C GLU A 166 -15.49 22.84 14.70
N ASP A 167 -15.70 21.97 13.71
CA ASP A 167 -16.88 21.10 13.61
C ASP A 167 -16.80 19.83 14.51
N GLY A 168 -15.67 19.65 15.22
CA GLY A 168 -15.42 18.49 16.09
C GLY A 168 -14.82 17.27 15.38
N TYR A 169 -14.56 17.36 14.06
CA TYR A 169 -13.86 16.28 13.35
C TYR A 169 -12.43 16.13 13.86
N ARG A 170 -12.01 14.87 14.05
CA ARG A 170 -10.67 14.51 14.54
C ARG A 170 -9.85 13.88 13.43
N GLU A 171 -8.62 14.35 13.26
CA GLU A 171 -7.68 13.72 12.34
C GLU A 171 -6.27 13.65 12.90
N ILE A 172 -5.51 12.64 12.46
CA ILE A 172 -4.08 12.54 12.77
C ILE A 172 -3.32 13.51 11.86
N LEU A 173 -2.70 14.52 12.45
CA LEU A 173 -1.90 15.51 11.73
C LEU A 173 -0.46 15.06 11.54
N GLY A 174 0.09 14.30 12.47
CA GLY A 174 1.45 13.80 12.41
C GLY A 174 1.68 12.64 13.34
N ALA A 175 2.62 11.79 12.97
CA ALA A 175 3.16 10.73 13.81
C ALA A 175 4.66 10.60 13.53
N THR A 176 5.44 10.36 14.58
CA THR A 176 6.89 10.18 14.43
C THR A 176 7.43 9.30 15.56
N VAL A 177 8.58 8.67 15.31
CA VAL A 177 9.27 7.82 16.29
C VAL A 177 10.56 8.50 16.72
N ALA A 178 10.72 8.69 18.01
CA ALA A 178 11.90 9.30 18.62
C ALA A 178 12.65 8.34 19.53
N ASP A 179 13.94 8.56 19.69
CA ASP A 179 14.76 7.86 20.68
C ASP A 179 14.61 8.49 22.08
N SER A 180 14.26 9.77 22.13
CA SER A 180 13.98 10.54 23.35
C SER A 180 12.96 11.64 23.06
N GLU A 181 12.27 12.09 24.09
CA GLU A 181 11.38 13.25 24.03
C GLU A 181 12.15 14.51 24.48
N ASP A 182 13.19 14.89 23.74
CA ASP A 182 13.90 16.13 24.03
C ASP A 182 13.22 17.35 23.38
N GLU A 183 13.55 18.53 23.88
CA GLU A 183 12.96 19.80 23.46
C GLU A 183 13.22 20.07 21.97
N ALA A 184 14.45 19.80 21.49
CA ALA A 184 14.83 20.03 20.10
C ALA A 184 14.03 19.14 19.13
N PHE A 185 13.73 17.91 19.54
CA PHE A 185 12.91 17.00 18.78
C PHE A 185 11.47 17.53 18.64
N TRP A 186 10.85 17.96 19.75
CA TRP A 186 9.52 18.55 19.74
C TRP A 186 9.46 19.82 18.90
N GLU A 187 10.43 20.70 19.02
CA GLU A 187 10.53 21.91 18.22
C GLU A 187 10.54 21.58 16.72
N SER A 188 11.43 20.69 16.29
CA SER A 188 11.51 20.25 14.89
C SER A 188 10.20 19.63 14.39
N PHE A 189 9.54 18.85 15.23
CA PHE A 189 8.27 18.20 14.87
C PHE A 189 7.15 19.24 14.67
N TYR A 190 7.01 20.21 15.59
CA TYR A 190 6.02 21.27 15.43
C TYR A 190 6.35 22.22 14.28
N GLU A 191 7.62 22.49 14.00
CA GLU A 191 8.01 23.26 12.82
C GLU A 191 7.60 22.55 11.53
N GLY A 192 7.75 21.22 11.47
CA GLY A 192 7.27 20.40 10.37
C GLY A 192 5.75 20.53 10.17
N LEU A 193 4.96 20.50 11.23
CA LEU A 193 3.51 20.70 11.16
C LEU A 193 3.15 22.11 10.67
N LYS A 194 3.84 23.15 11.16
CA LYS A 194 3.65 24.53 10.71
C LYS A 194 3.99 24.69 9.23
N ALA A 195 5.10 24.09 8.78
CA ALA A 195 5.49 24.13 7.37
C ALA A 195 4.46 23.49 6.45
N ARG A 196 3.70 22.50 6.93
CA ARG A 196 2.60 21.85 6.23
C ARG A 196 1.28 22.64 6.30
N GLY A 197 1.23 23.75 7.03
CA GLY A 197 0.08 24.66 7.09
C GLY A 197 -0.67 24.67 8.42
N LEU A 198 -0.18 24.04 9.49
CA LEU A 198 -0.82 24.10 10.81
C LEU A 198 -0.97 25.55 11.28
N LYS A 199 -2.22 25.97 11.52
CA LYS A 199 -2.58 27.33 11.94
C LYS A 199 -3.81 27.32 12.84
N GLY A 200 -4.01 28.41 13.58
CA GLY A 200 -5.24 28.66 14.36
C GLY A 200 -5.30 27.91 15.69
N VAL A 201 -4.21 27.35 16.17
CA VAL A 201 -4.15 26.61 17.43
C VAL A 201 -4.48 27.52 18.61
N LYS A 202 -5.52 27.17 19.36
CA LYS A 202 -5.98 27.87 20.57
C LYS A 202 -5.62 27.11 21.85
N LEU A 203 -5.63 25.78 21.79
CA LEU A 203 -5.31 24.91 22.93
C LEU A 203 -4.51 23.68 22.48
N LEU A 204 -3.46 23.38 23.22
CA LEU A 204 -2.70 22.15 23.10
C LEU A 204 -2.80 21.38 24.42
N THR A 205 -3.19 20.12 24.33
CA THR A 205 -3.24 19.18 25.45
C THR A 205 -2.21 18.09 25.22
N SER A 206 -1.32 17.89 26.17
CA SER A 206 -0.35 16.78 26.17
C SER A 206 -0.40 16.07 27.51
N ASP A 207 -0.10 14.78 27.51
CA ASP A 207 0.15 14.06 28.76
C ASP A 207 1.47 14.55 29.37
N ARG A 208 1.44 14.87 30.64
CA ARG A 208 2.61 15.43 31.32
C ARG A 208 3.49 14.28 31.77
N HIS A 209 4.59 14.03 31.06
CA HIS A 209 5.67 13.23 31.59
C HIS A 209 6.34 13.99 32.74
N LYS A 210 6.45 13.29 33.91
CA LYS A 210 7.19 13.83 35.06
C LYS A 210 8.68 13.67 34.85
#